data_b7567e770f0de6f32c2cd82354c228cf
#
_entry.id   b7567e770f0de6f32c2cd82354c228cf
#
_cell.length_a   1.000
_cell.length_b   1.000
_cell.length_c   1.000
_cell.angle_alpha   90.00
_cell.angle_beta   90.00
_cell.angle_gamma   90.00
#
_symmetry.space_group_name_H-M   'P 1'
#
loop_
_entity.id
_entity.type
_entity.pdbx_description
1 polymer ?
#
loop_
_entity_poly.entity_id
_entity_poly.type
_entity_poly.pdbx_seq_one_letter_code
_entity_poly.pdbx_strand_id
1 'polypeptide(L)'
;MNKKLTLPLLGLLLLSTHALAASSVIVKDSAPSAAIAHQEIASGSAMVVDLRDNRILYSTNPDVVVPIASVTKLMTAMVVLDANQPLDEAITIDIRHTKEMQGVYSRVRLNSEISRRDMLLLALMSSENRSAASLAHHYPGGYQAFINAMNAKARSLGMLHTRYVEPTGLSINNVSTARDLTKLLIASKQYPLLSQLSTMREKTATFSHPAYSLPFRNTNHLVYKPDWDIELTKTGFTNQAGHCLVMRTVINQRPVALVVLDAFGKYTHFADANRLRNWLESGKITAVPAVALSYKKQKALSSRQPQSMASLDSE
;
A
#
# COMPACT_ATOMS: atom_id res chain seq x y z
N MET A 1 -46.50 39.14 -54.15
CA MET A 1 -46.75 38.47 -52.87
C MET A 1 -45.82 37.29 -52.74
N ASN A 2 -44.62 37.50 -52.16
CA ASN A 2 -43.61 36.46 -51.98
C ASN A 2 -43.48 36.14 -50.50
N LYS A 3 -43.96 34.98 -50.12
CA LYS A 3 -43.74 34.42 -48.77
C LYS A 3 -42.34 33.82 -48.66
N LYS A 4 -41.54 34.42 -47.81
CA LYS A 4 -40.22 33.85 -47.41
C LYS A 4 -40.45 32.81 -46.34
N LEU A 5 -40.01 31.57 -46.60
CA LEU A 5 -39.99 30.45 -45.68
C LEU A 5 -38.70 30.51 -44.89
N THR A 6 -38.77 30.69 -43.58
CA THR A 6 -37.64 30.65 -42.67
C THR A 6 -37.52 29.24 -42.08
N LEU A 7 -36.39 28.56 -42.31
CA LEU A 7 -36.02 27.25 -41.78
C LEU A 7 -35.33 27.46 -40.41
N PRO A 8 -35.66 26.76 -39.36
CA PRO A 8 -34.92 26.84 -38.11
C PRO A 8 -33.64 25.97 -38.16
N LEU A 9 -32.52 26.59 -37.82
CA LEU A 9 -31.20 25.97 -37.68
C LEU A 9 -31.21 25.13 -36.41
N LEU A 10 -31.18 23.80 -36.54
CA LEU A 10 -31.06 22.84 -35.42
C LEU A 10 -29.60 22.77 -35.00
N GLY A 11 -29.24 23.41 -33.90
CA GLY A 11 -27.91 23.37 -33.33
C GLY A 11 -27.62 21.97 -32.72
N LEU A 12 -26.71 21.22 -33.34
CA LEU A 12 -26.24 19.94 -32.86
C LEU A 12 -25.21 20.18 -31.72
N LEU A 13 -25.64 20.00 -30.48
CA LEU A 13 -24.74 20.04 -29.32
C LEU A 13 -23.89 18.77 -29.29
N LEU A 14 -22.64 18.83 -29.74
CA LEU A 14 -21.68 17.77 -29.57
C LEU A 14 -21.19 17.73 -28.12
N LEU A 15 -21.76 16.81 -27.33
CA LEU A 15 -21.25 16.42 -26.02
C LEU A 15 -19.95 15.63 -26.23
N SER A 16 -18.82 16.30 -26.06
CA SER A 16 -17.52 15.64 -26.00
C SER A 16 -17.40 14.88 -24.67
N THR A 17 -17.70 13.58 -24.71
CA THR A 17 -17.34 12.67 -23.62
C THR A 17 -15.83 12.49 -23.60
N HIS A 18 -15.15 13.17 -22.69
CA HIS A 18 -13.75 12.85 -22.38
C HIS A 18 -13.73 11.53 -21.63
N ALA A 19 -13.54 10.44 -22.37
CA ALA A 19 -13.18 9.16 -21.77
C ALA A 19 -11.77 9.32 -21.20
N LEU A 20 -11.65 9.39 -19.86
CA LEU A 20 -10.37 9.18 -19.19
C LEU A 20 -9.93 7.76 -19.52
N ALA A 21 -8.96 7.62 -20.43
CA ALA A 21 -8.28 6.36 -20.68
C ALA A 21 -7.50 5.98 -19.42
N ALA A 22 -8.01 5.01 -18.66
CA ALA A 22 -7.27 4.37 -17.60
C ALA A 22 -6.07 3.65 -18.23
N SER A 23 -4.87 4.24 -18.09
CA SER A 23 -3.64 3.60 -18.51
C SER A 23 -3.38 2.39 -17.63
N SER A 24 -3.65 1.19 -18.13
CA SER A 24 -3.25 -0.06 -17.47
C SER A 24 -1.72 -0.09 -17.38
N VAL A 25 -1.21 -0.18 -16.15
CA VAL A 25 0.23 -0.32 -15.90
C VAL A 25 0.65 -1.73 -16.29
N ILE A 26 1.31 -1.86 -17.45
CA ILE A 26 1.87 -3.14 -17.90
C ILE A 26 3.29 -3.26 -17.33
N VAL A 27 3.50 -4.22 -16.44
CA VAL A 27 4.84 -4.62 -15.98
C VAL A 27 5.36 -5.66 -16.98
N LYS A 28 6.42 -5.31 -17.72
CA LYS A 28 7.00 -6.19 -18.76
C LYS A 28 7.94 -7.21 -18.13
N ASP A 29 7.70 -8.49 -18.42
CA ASP A 29 8.66 -9.55 -18.16
C ASP A 29 9.80 -9.48 -19.18
N SER A 30 11.04 -9.34 -18.73
CA SER A 30 12.21 -9.50 -19.60
C SER A 30 12.51 -10.99 -19.76
N ALA A 31 12.82 -11.40 -21.01
CA ALA A 31 13.28 -12.76 -21.29
C ALA A 31 14.48 -13.14 -20.40
N PRO A 32 14.65 -14.42 -20.00
CA PRO A 32 15.71 -14.84 -19.12
C PRO A 32 17.06 -14.64 -19.81
N SER A 33 17.80 -13.63 -19.38
CA SER A 33 19.25 -13.53 -19.63
C SER A 33 19.97 -14.61 -18.85
N ALA A 34 21.07 -15.17 -19.38
CA ALA A 34 21.87 -16.25 -18.81
C ALA A 34 21.94 -16.20 -17.30
N ALA A 35 21.85 -17.38 -16.64
CA ALA A 35 21.68 -17.57 -15.20
C ALA A 35 22.65 -16.71 -14.36
N ILE A 36 22.27 -15.46 -14.12
CA ILE A 36 22.86 -14.63 -13.06
C ILE A 36 22.37 -15.26 -11.77
N ALA A 37 23.32 -15.64 -10.90
CA ALA A 37 22.99 -16.22 -9.59
C ALA A 37 21.98 -15.32 -8.87
N HIS A 38 20.79 -15.85 -8.61
CA HIS A 38 19.65 -15.10 -8.08
C HIS A 38 19.80 -14.90 -6.58
N GLN A 39 19.67 -13.65 -6.10
CA GLN A 39 19.70 -13.38 -4.66
C GLN A 39 18.55 -14.08 -3.95
N GLU A 40 18.87 -14.99 -3.02
CA GLU A 40 17.87 -15.59 -2.14
C GLU A 40 17.41 -14.58 -1.07
N ILE A 41 16.12 -14.60 -0.71
CA ILE A 41 15.52 -13.81 0.36
C ILE A 41 14.78 -14.69 1.36
N ALA A 42 14.66 -14.19 2.60
CA ALA A 42 13.92 -14.87 3.67
C ALA A 42 12.41 -14.69 3.55
N SER A 43 11.95 -13.59 2.95
CA SER A 43 10.53 -13.27 2.77
C SER A 43 9.85 -14.23 1.80
N GLY A 44 8.54 -14.42 1.97
CA GLY A 44 7.71 -15.32 1.15
C GLY A 44 7.58 -14.87 -0.29
N SER A 45 7.44 -13.54 -0.51
CA SER A 45 7.24 -12.93 -1.81
C SER A 45 7.99 -11.60 -1.92
N ALA A 46 8.55 -11.31 -3.09
CA ALA A 46 9.13 -10.01 -3.39
C ALA A 46 9.14 -9.69 -4.89
N MET A 47 9.19 -8.38 -5.18
CA MET A 47 9.35 -7.87 -6.54
C MET A 47 10.09 -6.54 -6.52
N VAL A 48 11.03 -6.35 -7.46
CA VAL A 48 11.70 -5.07 -7.72
C VAL A 48 11.56 -4.72 -9.19
N VAL A 49 11.10 -3.51 -9.46
CA VAL A 49 10.84 -3.02 -10.82
C VAL A 49 11.54 -1.68 -11.03
N ASP A 50 12.23 -1.52 -12.15
CA ASP A 50 12.77 -0.24 -12.62
C ASP A 50 11.60 0.68 -13.04
N LEU A 51 11.49 1.85 -12.41
CA LEU A 51 10.40 2.79 -12.66
C LEU A 51 10.55 3.64 -13.92
N ARG A 52 11.66 3.49 -14.68
CA ARG A 52 11.88 4.19 -15.96
C ARG A 52 11.21 3.46 -17.12
N ASP A 53 11.26 2.13 -17.12
CA ASP A 53 10.79 1.27 -18.21
C ASP A 53 9.86 0.14 -17.78
N ASN A 54 9.53 0.07 -16.48
CA ASN A 54 8.74 -0.98 -15.84
C ASN A 54 9.33 -2.39 -15.97
N ARG A 55 10.64 -2.50 -16.17
CA ARG A 55 11.34 -3.78 -16.25
C ARG A 55 11.49 -4.42 -14.89
N ILE A 56 11.19 -5.71 -14.81
CA ILE A 56 11.39 -6.51 -13.60
C ILE A 56 12.89 -6.73 -13.41
N LEU A 57 13.45 -6.25 -12.30
CA LEU A 57 14.84 -6.45 -11.90
C LEU A 57 14.99 -7.68 -11.00
N TYR A 58 13.97 -7.99 -10.20
CA TYR A 58 13.92 -9.13 -9.30
C TYR A 58 12.48 -9.56 -9.06
N SER A 59 12.24 -10.87 -8.98
CA SER A 59 10.95 -11.39 -8.53
C SER A 59 11.11 -12.77 -7.88
N THR A 60 10.33 -13.00 -6.82
CA THR A 60 10.15 -14.31 -6.20
C THR A 60 8.71 -14.40 -5.71
N ASN A 61 7.97 -15.43 -6.15
CA ASN A 61 6.57 -15.63 -5.84
C ASN A 61 5.70 -14.35 -6.02
N PRO A 62 5.85 -13.58 -7.12
CA PRO A 62 5.26 -12.24 -7.23
C PRO A 62 3.73 -12.25 -7.29
N ASP A 63 3.11 -13.38 -7.63
CA ASP A 63 1.67 -13.53 -7.86
C ASP A 63 0.96 -14.27 -6.71
N VAL A 64 1.68 -14.64 -5.65
CA VAL A 64 1.08 -15.26 -4.47
C VAL A 64 0.26 -14.22 -3.70
N VAL A 65 -1.04 -14.52 -3.53
CA VAL A 65 -1.97 -13.67 -2.77
C VAL A 65 -1.74 -13.89 -1.27
N VAL A 66 -1.44 -12.80 -0.56
CA VAL A 66 -1.20 -12.80 0.89
C VAL A 66 -1.88 -11.63 1.57
N PRO A 67 -2.20 -11.72 2.88
CA PRO A 67 -2.57 -10.56 3.66
C PRO A 67 -1.44 -9.53 3.66
N ILE A 68 -1.78 -8.24 3.56
CA ILE A 68 -0.79 -7.17 3.38
C ILE A 68 -0.67 -6.22 4.57
N ALA A 69 -1.42 -6.48 5.62
CA ALA A 69 -1.43 -5.64 6.81
C ALA A 69 -1.54 -4.14 6.46
N SER A 70 -0.85 -3.29 7.20
CA SER A 70 -0.91 -1.82 7.05
C SER A 70 -0.35 -1.27 5.73
N VAL A 71 0.15 -2.09 4.80
CA VAL A 71 0.38 -1.64 3.41
C VAL A 71 -0.92 -1.13 2.78
N THR A 72 -2.07 -1.65 3.22
CA THR A 72 -3.42 -1.17 2.92
C THR A 72 -3.54 0.35 2.98
N LYS A 73 -2.87 1.01 3.93
CA LYS A 73 -2.98 2.46 4.16
C LYS A 73 -2.44 3.33 3.02
N LEU A 74 -1.66 2.76 2.10
CA LEU A 74 -1.32 3.47 0.86
C LEU A 74 -2.56 3.66 -0.03
N MET A 75 -3.36 2.60 -0.22
CA MET A 75 -4.62 2.70 -0.96
C MET A 75 -5.61 3.61 -0.23
N THR A 76 -5.72 3.49 1.09
CA THR A 76 -6.52 4.39 1.93
C THR A 76 -6.19 5.85 1.66
N ALA A 77 -4.89 6.20 1.69
CA ALA A 77 -4.46 7.58 1.46
C ALA A 77 -4.71 8.05 0.01
N MET A 78 -4.52 7.19 -0.99
CA MET A 78 -4.83 7.54 -2.38
C MET A 78 -6.32 7.87 -2.57
N VAL A 79 -7.20 7.05 -2.02
CA VAL A 79 -8.67 7.26 -2.11
C VAL A 79 -9.11 8.53 -1.38
N VAL A 80 -8.50 8.84 -0.23
CA VAL A 80 -8.75 10.13 0.47
C VAL A 80 -8.34 11.31 -0.38
N LEU A 81 -7.18 11.23 -1.04
CA LEU A 81 -6.69 12.32 -1.91
C LEU A 81 -7.53 12.46 -3.18
N ASP A 82 -8.00 11.37 -3.77
CA ASP A 82 -8.90 11.40 -4.93
C ASP A 82 -10.24 12.10 -4.64
N ALA A 83 -10.70 12.09 -3.38
CA ALA A 83 -11.93 12.75 -2.96
C ALA A 83 -11.82 14.30 -2.91
N ASN A 84 -10.60 14.86 -3.03
CA ASN A 84 -10.35 16.30 -3.04
C ASN A 84 -10.98 17.09 -1.89
N GLN A 85 -11.15 16.45 -0.72
CA GLN A 85 -11.66 17.14 0.47
C GLN A 85 -10.60 18.08 1.06
N PRO A 86 -10.99 19.19 1.73
CA PRO A 86 -10.04 20.11 2.35
C PRO A 86 -9.10 19.39 3.32
N LEU A 87 -7.80 19.52 3.10
CA LEU A 87 -6.78 18.86 3.91
C LEU A 87 -6.61 19.50 5.29
N ASP A 88 -6.91 20.79 5.42
CA ASP A 88 -6.79 21.55 6.66
C ASP A 88 -8.05 21.43 7.54
N GLU A 89 -9.12 20.81 7.03
CA GLU A 89 -10.32 20.53 7.82
C GLU A 89 -9.99 19.63 8.99
N ALA A 90 -10.34 20.11 10.20
CA ALA A 90 -10.28 19.30 11.42
C ALA A 90 -11.41 18.27 11.40
N ILE A 91 -11.07 17.00 11.52
CA ILE A 91 -12.02 15.89 11.53
C ILE A 91 -11.82 15.04 12.78
N THR A 92 -12.89 14.45 13.24
CA THR A 92 -12.94 13.69 14.50
C THR A 92 -12.32 12.31 14.35
N ILE A 93 -11.63 11.83 15.38
CA ILE A 93 -11.17 10.44 15.48
C ILE A 93 -12.37 9.54 15.78
N ASP A 94 -12.82 8.81 14.76
CA ASP A 94 -13.98 7.92 14.81
C ASP A 94 -13.67 6.57 14.15
N ILE A 95 -13.94 5.48 14.86
CA ILE A 95 -13.64 4.10 14.44
C ILE A 95 -14.88 3.21 14.37
N ARG A 96 -16.09 3.76 14.61
CA ARG A 96 -17.33 2.97 14.82
C ARG A 96 -17.66 2.01 13.68
N HIS A 97 -17.22 2.27 12.46
CA HIS A 97 -17.50 1.43 11.30
C HIS A 97 -16.41 0.40 10.99
N THR A 98 -15.27 0.46 11.68
CA THR A 98 -14.15 -0.47 11.48
C THR A 98 -14.13 -1.48 12.64
N LYS A 99 -14.79 -2.61 12.45
CA LYS A 99 -14.95 -3.66 13.48
C LYS A 99 -13.60 -4.21 13.94
N GLU A 100 -12.62 -4.26 13.06
CA GLU A 100 -11.26 -4.73 13.30
C GLU A 100 -10.52 -3.85 14.33
N MET A 101 -11.02 -2.65 14.60
CA MET A 101 -10.47 -1.76 15.63
C MET A 101 -10.87 -2.12 17.06
N GLN A 102 -11.80 -3.08 17.26
CA GLN A 102 -12.20 -3.51 18.59
C GLN A 102 -11.01 -4.13 19.34
N GLY A 103 -10.73 -3.62 20.54
CA GLY A 103 -9.61 -4.08 21.36
C GLY A 103 -8.21 -3.64 20.89
N VAL A 104 -8.10 -2.90 19.78
CA VAL A 104 -6.81 -2.41 19.29
C VAL A 104 -6.39 -1.18 20.07
N TYR A 105 -5.23 -1.28 20.74
CA TYR A 105 -4.66 -0.17 21.50
C TYR A 105 -4.17 0.95 20.58
N SER A 106 -4.47 2.19 20.95
CA SER A 106 -3.86 3.39 20.38
C SER A 106 -3.79 4.50 21.45
N ARG A 107 -2.74 5.33 21.35
CA ARG A 107 -2.59 6.52 22.20
C ARG A 107 -3.48 7.68 21.75
N VAL A 108 -3.92 7.67 20.50
CA VAL A 108 -4.84 8.67 19.95
C VAL A 108 -6.21 8.50 20.60
N ARG A 109 -6.76 9.56 21.14
CA ARG A 109 -8.06 9.50 21.86
C ARG A 109 -9.21 9.54 20.87
N LEU A 110 -10.25 8.74 21.11
CA LEU A 110 -11.51 8.84 20.37
C LEU A 110 -12.16 10.19 20.64
N ASN A 111 -12.92 10.68 19.66
CA ASN A 111 -13.62 11.96 19.68
C ASN A 111 -12.70 13.21 19.76
N SER A 112 -11.38 13.04 19.77
CA SER A 112 -10.47 14.17 19.55
C SER A 112 -10.41 14.53 18.05
N GLU A 113 -9.93 15.73 17.76
CA GLU A 113 -9.88 16.24 16.39
C GLU A 113 -8.46 16.56 15.97
N ILE A 114 -8.18 16.38 14.68
CA ILE A 114 -6.94 16.76 14.02
C ILE A 114 -7.22 16.99 12.53
N SER A 115 -6.37 17.75 11.83
CA SER A 115 -6.55 17.99 10.40
C SER A 115 -6.52 16.69 9.59
N ARG A 116 -7.28 16.64 8.50
CA ARG A 116 -7.26 15.50 7.55
C ARG A 116 -5.84 15.22 7.05
N ARG A 117 -5.04 16.27 6.83
CA ARG A 117 -3.62 16.16 6.46
C ARG A 117 -2.81 15.43 7.51
N ASP A 118 -2.95 15.80 8.78
CA ASP A 118 -2.23 15.14 9.86
C ASP A 118 -2.75 13.73 10.11
N MET A 119 -4.04 13.44 9.91
CA MET A 119 -4.52 12.06 9.91
C MET A 119 -3.86 11.20 8.82
N LEU A 120 -3.74 11.73 7.58
CA LEU A 120 -3.00 11.05 6.51
C LEU A 120 -1.54 10.83 6.89
N LEU A 121 -0.89 11.84 7.47
CA LEU A 121 0.48 11.72 7.97
C LEU A 121 0.62 10.58 8.99
N LEU A 122 -0.22 10.55 10.02
CA LEU A 122 -0.16 9.52 11.07
C LEU A 122 -0.43 8.11 10.51
N ALA A 123 -1.39 7.98 9.59
CA ALA A 123 -1.69 6.71 8.93
C ALA A 123 -0.51 6.20 8.10
N LEU A 124 0.19 7.07 7.38
CA LEU A 124 1.30 6.70 6.50
C LEU A 124 2.61 6.52 7.26
N MET A 125 3.05 7.53 8.02
CA MET A 125 4.34 7.56 8.72
C MET A 125 4.38 6.56 9.88
N SER A 126 3.38 6.64 10.78
CA SER A 126 3.36 5.87 12.04
C SER A 126 2.44 4.65 11.97
N SER A 127 1.79 4.45 10.81
CA SER A 127 0.84 3.34 10.66
C SER A 127 -0.34 3.40 11.64
N GLU A 128 -0.76 4.60 12.06
CA GLU A 128 -1.79 4.80 13.06
C GLU A 128 -3.16 4.31 12.54
N ASN A 129 -3.77 3.35 13.25
CA ASN A 129 -4.98 2.67 12.79
C ASN A 129 -6.23 3.53 12.96
N ARG A 130 -6.35 4.28 14.08
CA ARG A 130 -7.51 5.15 14.31
C ARG A 130 -7.58 6.25 13.27
N SER A 131 -6.43 6.79 12.86
CA SER A 131 -6.37 7.78 11.78
C SER A 131 -6.87 7.21 10.45
N ALA A 132 -6.46 6.01 10.07
CA ALA A 132 -6.91 5.37 8.84
C ALA A 132 -8.42 5.05 8.87
N ALA A 133 -8.93 4.54 10.00
CA ALA A 133 -10.35 4.26 10.19
C ALA A 133 -11.20 5.55 10.12
N SER A 134 -10.73 6.64 10.75
CA SER A 134 -11.41 7.93 10.75
C SER A 134 -11.46 8.57 9.36
N LEU A 135 -10.38 8.47 8.58
CA LEU A 135 -10.37 8.94 7.20
C LEU A 135 -11.46 8.27 6.35
N ALA A 136 -11.66 6.97 6.53
CA ALA A 136 -12.72 6.23 5.84
C ALA A 136 -14.11 6.60 6.35
N HIS A 137 -14.27 6.88 7.66
CA HIS A 137 -15.51 7.33 8.25
C HIS A 137 -15.98 8.67 7.66
N HIS A 138 -15.05 9.61 7.47
CA HIS A 138 -15.31 10.96 6.96
C HIS A 138 -15.28 11.08 5.42
N TYR A 139 -15.30 9.95 4.71
CA TYR A 139 -15.31 9.95 3.25
C TYR A 139 -16.69 10.35 2.70
N PRO A 140 -16.77 11.08 1.57
CA PRO A 140 -18.04 11.39 0.93
C PRO A 140 -18.83 10.14 0.58
N GLY A 141 -20.08 10.04 1.05
CA GLY A 141 -20.91 8.85 0.93
C GLY A 141 -20.65 7.77 2.00
N GLY A 142 -19.76 8.05 2.95
CA GLY A 142 -19.52 7.24 4.15
C GLY A 142 -18.61 6.02 3.95
N TYR A 143 -18.48 5.23 5.01
CA TYR A 143 -17.53 4.12 5.12
C TYR A 143 -17.64 3.09 3.99
N GLN A 144 -18.86 2.66 3.63
CA GLN A 144 -19.04 1.64 2.58
C GLN A 144 -18.65 2.19 1.20
N ALA A 145 -18.94 3.47 0.93
CA ALA A 145 -18.51 4.14 -0.31
C ALA A 145 -16.98 4.20 -0.37
N PHE A 146 -16.30 4.42 0.77
CA PHE A 146 -14.85 4.38 0.85
C PHE A 146 -14.27 3.01 0.46
N ILE A 147 -14.78 1.92 1.04
CA ILE A 147 -14.32 0.55 0.73
C ILE A 147 -14.57 0.22 -0.74
N ASN A 148 -15.72 0.62 -1.28
CA ASN A 148 -16.03 0.46 -2.71
C ASN A 148 -15.02 1.23 -3.57
N ALA A 149 -14.65 2.46 -3.19
CA ALA A 149 -13.65 3.29 -3.88
C ALA A 149 -12.26 2.67 -3.85
N MET A 150 -11.81 2.09 -2.70
CA MET A 150 -10.54 1.36 -2.62
C MET A 150 -10.48 0.21 -3.63
N ASN A 151 -11.54 -0.60 -3.72
CA ASN A 151 -11.60 -1.72 -4.65
C ASN A 151 -11.77 -1.27 -6.11
N ALA A 152 -12.50 -0.19 -6.36
CA ALA A 152 -12.62 0.41 -7.70
C ALA A 152 -11.26 0.94 -8.17
N LYS A 153 -10.52 1.63 -7.30
CA LYS A 153 -9.17 2.10 -7.58
C LYS A 153 -8.21 0.94 -7.85
N ALA A 154 -8.25 -0.13 -7.06
CA ALA A 154 -7.44 -1.33 -7.31
C ALA A 154 -7.71 -1.91 -8.71
N ARG A 155 -8.97 -2.06 -9.10
CA ARG A 155 -9.34 -2.53 -10.45
C ARG A 155 -8.85 -1.58 -11.55
N SER A 156 -9.00 -0.27 -11.38
CA SER A 156 -8.53 0.72 -12.36
C SER A 156 -7.02 0.70 -12.57
N LEU A 157 -6.26 0.31 -11.54
CA LEU A 157 -4.81 0.12 -11.60
C LEU A 157 -4.41 -1.27 -12.13
N GLY A 158 -5.36 -2.12 -12.49
CA GLY A 158 -5.10 -3.50 -12.92
C GLY A 158 -4.60 -4.42 -11.80
N MET A 159 -4.91 -4.11 -10.54
CA MET A 159 -4.57 -4.92 -9.36
C MET A 159 -5.61 -6.03 -9.17
N LEU A 160 -5.60 -7.01 -10.05
CA LEU A 160 -6.67 -8.01 -10.18
C LEU A 160 -6.70 -9.04 -9.05
N HIS A 161 -5.61 -9.18 -8.29
CA HIS A 161 -5.48 -10.09 -7.15
C HIS A 161 -5.49 -9.33 -5.81
N THR A 162 -6.06 -8.11 -5.81
CA THR A 162 -6.11 -7.24 -4.64
C THR A 162 -7.54 -7.02 -4.21
N ARG A 163 -7.77 -7.16 -2.89
CA ARG A 163 -9.07 -6.91 -2.27
C ARG A 163 -8.89 -6.16 -0.96
N TYR A 164 -9.73 -5.17 -0.74
CA TYR A 164 -9.82 -4.41 0.50
C TYR A 164 -11.21 -4.60 1.13
N VAL A 165 -11.26 -4.86 2.43
CA VAL A 165 -12.50 -4.98 3.20
C VAL A 165 -12.60 -3.92 4.29
N GLU A 166 -11.46 -3.27 4.65
CA GLU A 166 -11.40 -2.21 5.64
C GLU A 166 -10.14 -1.32 5.41
N PRO A 167 -10.05 -0.10 6.01
CA PRO A 167 -9.03 0.88 5.63
C PRO A 167 -7.68 0.73 6.33
N THR A 168 -7.54 -0.12 7.35
CA THR A 168 -6.36 -0.15 8.22
C THR A 168 -5.34 -1.24 7.88
N GLY A 169 -5.81 -2.36 7.35
CA GLY A 169 -5.01 -3.58 7.13
C GLY A 169 -4.96 -4.51 8.35
N LEU A 170 -5.85 -4.35 9.31
CA LEU A 170 -6.01 -5.29 10.43
C LEU A 170 -6.69 -6.59 9.99
N SER A 171 -7.58 -6.52 9.01
CA SER A 171 -8.24 -7.69 8.47
C SER A 171 -7.30 -8.54 7.64
N ILE A 172 -7.31 -9.85 7.88
CA ILE A 172 -6.61 -10.84 7.04
C ILE A 172 -7.17 -10.92 5.61
N ASN A 173 -8.35 -10.36 5.40
CA ASN A 173 -9.02 -10.31 4.10
C ASN A 173 -8.61 -9.10 3.24
N ASN A 174 -7.78 -8.21 3.76
CA ASN A 174 -7.05 -7.23 2.97
C ASN A 174 -5.84 -7.93 2.35
N VAL A 175 -5.98 -8.35 1.12
CA VAL A 175 -5.01 -9.19 0.41
C VAL A 175 -4.52 -8.55 -0.88
N SER A 176 -3.30 -8.89 -1.26
CA SER A 176 -2.70 -8.46 -2.53
C SER A 176 -1.55 -9.40 -2.92
N THR A 177 -0.87 -9.08 -4.02
CA THR A 177 0.34 -9.74 -4.50
C THR A 177 1.48 -8.72 -4.60
N ALA A 178 2.73 -9.18 -4.64
CA ALA A 178 3.86 -8.28 -4.85
C ALA A 178 3.76 -7.56 -6.21
N ARG A 179 3.26 -8.24 -7.25
CA ARG A 179 3.01 -7.65 -8.57
C ARG A 179 1.96 -6.52 -8.50
N ASP A 180 0.85 -6.74 -7.85
CA ASP A 180 -0.20 -5.72 -7.75
C ASP A 180 0.25 -4.51 -6.93
N LEU A 181 0.97 -4.74 -5.82
CA LEU A 181 1.52 -3.65 -5.02
C LEU A 181 2.58 -2.83 -5.77
N THR A 182 3.31 -3.45 -6.72
CA THR A 182 4.20 -2.71 -7.62
C THR A 182 3.40 -1.74 -8.50
N LYS A 183 2.23 -2.13 -9.01
CA LYS A 183 1.34 -1.23 -9.77
C LYS A 183 0.86 -0.06 -8.90
N LEU A 184 0.52 -0.32 -7.63
CA LEU A 184 0.16 0.72 -6.66
C LEU A 184 1.32 1.72 -6.46
N LEU A 185 2.55 1.22 -6.30
CA LEU A 185 3.74 2.05 -6.15
C LEU A 185 4.01 2.90 -7.41
N ILE A 186 3.81 2.35 -8.61
CA ILE A 186 3.94 3.11 -9.86
C ILE A 186 2.89 4.23 -9.91
N ALA A 187 1.62 3.91 -9.63
CA ALA A 187 0.53 4.88 -9.62
C ALA A 187 0.74 5.99 -8.57
N SER A 188 1.39 5.67 -7.45
CA SER A 188 1.66 6.64 -6.38
C SER A 188 2.57 7.80 -6.79
N LYS A 189 3.25 7.74 -7.95
CA LYS A 189 3.99 8.87 -8.52
C LYS A 189 3.12 10.10 -8.78
N GLN A 190 1.82 9.90 -9.02
CA GLN A 190 0.85 10.98 -9.25
C GLN A 190 0.43 11.70 -7.96
N TYR A 191 0.90 11.23 -6.80
CA TYR A 191 0.52 11.74 -5.48
C TYR A 191 1.75 12.23 -4.70
N PRO A 192 2.28 13.43 -4.98
CA PRO A 192 3.47 13.95 -4.29
C PRO A 192 3.33 14.01 -2.77
N LEU A 193 2.11 14.26 -2.28
CA LEU A 193 1.82 14.30 -0.85
C LEU A 193 2.05 12.95 -0.16
N LEU A 194 1.78 11.82 -0.84
CA LEU A 194 2.09 10.49 -0.28
C LEU A 194 3.58 10.33 -0.03
N SER A 195 4.41 10.78 -0.97
CA SER A 195 5.87 10.77 -0.81
C SER A 195 6.29 11.58 0.40
N GLN A 196 5.83 12.82 0.48
CA GLN A 196 6.14 13.73 1.59
C GLN A 196 5.74 13.15 2.95
N LEU A 197 4.50 12.65 3.08
CA LEU A 197 3.99 12.19 4.37
C LEU A 197 4.57 10.84 4.79
N SER A 198 4.76 9.90 3.86
CA SER A 198 5.25 8.56 4.20
C SER A 198 6.73 8.50 4.55
N THR A 199 7.53 9.48 4.09
CA THR A 199 8.97 9.53 4.35
C THR A 199 9.36 10.45 5.51
N MET A 200 8.40 11.19 6.08
CA MET A 200 8.66 12.01 7.26
C MET A 200 9.18 11.13 8.40
N ARG A 201 10.25 11.57 9.06
CA ARG A 201 10.92 10.79 10.12
C ARG A 201 10.12 10.74 11.40
N GLU A 202 9.69 11.93 11.87
CA GLU A 202 8.93 12.07 13.11
C GLU A 202 8.07 13.34 13.07
N LYS A 203 7.04 13.36 13.89
CA LYS A 203 6.13 14.51 14.07
C LYS A 203 5.53 14.46 15.47
N THR A 204 5.50 15.58 16.15
CA THR A 204 4.59 15.80 17.27
C THR A 204 3.25 16.28 16.69
N ALA A 205 2.23 15.47 16.83
CA ALA A 205 0.87 15.79 16.40
C ALA A 205 0.09 16.42 17.56
N THR A 206 -0.61 17.53 17.28
CA THR A 206 -1.43 18.25 18.25
C THR A 206 -2.89 18.04 17.91
N PHE A 207 -3.65 17.60 18.87
CA PHE A 207 -5.09 17.32 18.80
C PHE A 207 -5.85 18.39 19.58
N SER A 208 -7.12 18.58 19.21
CA SER A 208 -8.09 19.39 19.89
C SER A 208 -9.27 18.54 20.40
N HIS A 209 -10.07 19.08 21.32
CA HIS A 209 -11.31 18.47 21.86
C HIS A 209 -11.18 17.02 22.34
N PRO A 210 -10.32 16.72 23.35
CA PRO A 210 -9.53 17.61 24.20
C PRO A 210 -8.17 17.96 23.56
N ALA A 211 -7.58 19.07 24.01
CA ALA A 211 -6.24 19.48 23.59
C ALA A 211 -5.17 18.58 24.23
N TYR A 212 -4.30 17.99 23.39
CA TYR A 212 -3.11 17.23 23.80
C TYR A 212 -2.16 17.06 22.60
N SER A 213 -0.92 16.68 22.88
CA SER A 213 0.09 16.40 21.83
C SER A 213 0.73 15.05 22.06
N LEU A 214 1.04 14.35 20.96
CA LEU A 214 1.73 13.06 20.97
C LEU A 214 2.87 13.05 19.96
N PRO A 215 4.07 12.54 20.34
CA PRO A 215 5.14 12.28 19.39
C PRO A 215 4.91 10.97 18.64
N PHE A 216 5.15 11.01 17.33
CA PHE A 216 5.09 9.87 16.41
C PHE A 216 6.39 9.76 15.61
N ARG A 217 6.74 8.54 15.23
CA ARG A 217 7.93 8.23 14.43
C ARG A 217 7.57 7.31 13.27
N ASN A 218 8.41 7.37 12.24
CA ASN A 218 8.25 6.49 11.09
C ASN A 218 8.51 5.02 11.46
N THR A 219 7.66 4.15 10.97
CA THR A 219 7.77 2.71 11.18
C THR A 219 8.84 2.05 10.30
N ASN A 220 9.25 2.71 9.21
CA ASN A 220 10.36 2.25 8.39
C ASN A 220 11.68 2.81 8.91
N HIS A 221 12.49 1.95 9.52
CA HIS A 221 13.80 2.33 10.07
C HIS A 221 14.81 2.78 9.01
N LEU A 222 14.61 2.41 7.73
CA LEU A 222 15.51 2.79 6.64
C LEU A 222 15.45 4.29 6.32
N VAL A 223 14.35 5.00 6.66
CA VAL A 223 14.26 6.46 6.45
C VAL A 223 15.26 7.27 7.28
N TYR A 224 15.84 6.66 8.31
CA TYR A 224 16.86 7.28 9.16
C TYR A 224 18.29 6.99 8.66
N LYS A 225 18.44 6.10 7.67
CA LYS A 225 19.73 5.70 7.12
C LYS A 225 20.15 6.66 6.00
N PRO A 226 21.35 7.24 6.05
CA PRO A 226 21.81 8.21 5.06
C PRO A 226 22.08 7.59 3.68
N ASP A 227 22.27 6.28 3.63
CA ASP A 227 22.54 5.50 2.41
C ASP A 227 21.27 5.02 1.69
N TRP A 228 20.07 5.37 2.19
CA TRP A 228 18.80 5.08 1.55
C TRP A 228 18.13 6.37 1.06
N ASP A 229 17.88 6.45 -0.25
CA ASP A 229 17.09 7.52 -0.88
C ASP A 229 15.66 6.99 -1.10
N ILE A 230 14.81 7.21 -0.09
CA ILE A 230 13.43 6.69 -0.06
C ILE A 230 12.46 7.80 -0.46
N GLU A 231 11.74 7.60 -1.56
CA GLU A 231 10.75 8.52 -2.09
C GLU A 231 9.33 8.26 -1.56
N LEU A 232 9.04 7.03 -1.17
CA LEU A 232 7.75 6.61 -0.58
C LEU A 232 7.94 5.31 0.16
N THR A 233 7.27 5.13 1.29
CA THR A 233 7.34 3.86 2.02
C THR A 233 6.07 3.55 2.80
N LYS A 234 5.83 2.25 3.01
CA LYS A 234 4.88 1.75 4.00
C LYS A 234 5.30 0.38 4.51
N THR A 235 5.28 0.22 5.83
CA THR A 235 5.44 -1.08 6.49
C THR A 235 4.09 -1.66 6.89
N GLY A 236 4.04 -2.98 7.08
CA GLY A 236 2.88 -3.68 7.62
C GLY A 236 3.29 -4.85 8.48
N PHE A 237 2.48 -5.17 9.48
CA PHE A 237 2.64 -6.37 10.29
C PHE A 237 1.30 -6.81 10.89
N THR A 238 0.99 -8.06 10.73
CA THR A 238 0.09 -8.88 11.57
C THR A 238 0.69 -10.28 11.65
N ASN A 239 0.25 -11.09 12.61
CA ASN A 239 0.76 -12.46 12.72
C ASN A 239 0.52 -13.27 11.44
N GLN A 240 -0.59 -13.04 10.74
CA GLN A 240 -0.95 -13.75 9.51
C GLN A 240 -0.21 -13.21 8.27
N ALA A 241 -0.03 -11.89 8.19
CA ALA A 241 0.66 -11.26 7.06
C ALA A 241 2.19 -11.41 7.12
N GLY A 242 2.74 -11.65 8.33
CA GLY A 242 4.17 -11.43 8.54
C GLY A 242 4.53 -9.95 8.42
N HIS A 243 5.81 -9.64 8.36
CA HIS A 243 6.28 -8.28 8.10
C HIS A 243 6.27 -7.99 6.60
N CYS A 244 5.72 -6.84 6.24
CA CYS A 244 5.61 -6.34 4.87
C CYS A 244 6.32 -4.99 4.75
N LEU A 245 6.95 -4.75 3.58
CA LEU A 245 7.60 -3.49 3.24
C LEU A 245 7.35 -3.19 1.77
N VAL A 246 6.89 -1.99 1.49
CA VAL A 246 6.82 -1.47 0.12
C VAL A 246 7.49 -0.10 0.08
N MET A 247 8.27 0.15 -0.97
CA MET A 247 9.01 1.40 -1.14
C MET A 247 9.11 1.79 -2.62
N ARG A 248 9.11 3.11 -2.88
CA ARG A 248 9.83 3.68 -4.01
C ARG A 248 11.13 4.24 -3.47
N THR A 249 12.23 3.93 -4.14
CA THR A 249 13.57 4.33 -3.71
C THR A 249 14.52 4.36 -4.89
N VAL A 250 15.71 4.90 -4.71
CA VAL A 250 16.76 4.88 -5.73
C VAL A 250 17.81 3.84 -5.35
N ILE A 251 18.11 2.91 -6.27
CA ILE A 251 19.17 1.90 -6.13
C ILE A 251 20.07 1.99 -7.37
N ASN A 252 21.35 2.22 -7.16
CA ASN A 252 22.34 2.38 -8.26
C ASN A 252 21.85 3.40 -9.31
N GLN A 253 21.44 4.60 -8.86
CA GLN A 253 20.90 5.69 -9.69
C GLN A 253 19.64 5.32 -10.51
N ARG A 254 18.97 4.21 -10.14
CA ARG A 254 17.71 3.76 -10.76
C ARG A 254 16.55 3.96 -9.77
N PRO A 255 15.52 4.71 -10.15
CA PRO A 255 14.29 4.74 -9.36
C PRO A 255 13.61 3.38 -9.48
N VAL A 256 13.32 2.75 -8.36
CA VAL A 256 12.72 1.41 -8.30
C VAL A 256 11.49 1.38 -7.39
N ALA A 257 10.54 0.52 -7.73
CA ALA A 257 9.53 0.01 -6.82
C ALA A 257 10.03 -1.30 -6.21
N LEU A 258 10.09 -1.38 -4.89
CA LEU A 258 10.51 -2.54 -4.12
C LEU A 258 9.39 -3.00 -3.21
N VAL A 259 9.00 -4.27 -3.34
CA VAL A 259 7.97 -4.93 -2.54
C VAL A 259 8.56 -6.18 -1.90
N VAL A 260 8.37 -6.32 -0.59
CA VAL A 260 8.74 -7.50 0.21
C VAL A 260 7.55 -7.84 1.10
N LEU A 261 7.05 -9.07 1.01
CA LEU A 261 5.87 -9.54 1.74
C LEU A 261 6.17 -10.83 2.49
N ASP A 262 5.41 -11.03 3.57
CA ASP A 262 5.45 -12.28 4.33
C ASP A 262 6.86 -12.61 4.85
N ALA A 263 7.48 -11.64 5.51
CA ALA A 263 8.76 -11.83 6.17
C ALA A 263 8.56 -12.26 7.62
N PHE A 264 9.28 -13.30 8.03
CA PHE A 264 9.34 -13.71 9.43
C PHE A 264 10.41 -12.94 10.20
N GLY A 265 10.07 -12.52 11.41
CA GLY A 265 10.95 -11.79 12.30
C GLY A 265 11.00 -10.28 12.05
N LYS A 266 11.18 -9.55 13.14
CA LYS A 266 10.98 -8.09 13.27
C LYS A 266 11.75 -7.25 12.24
N TYR A 267 12.90 -7.72 11.77
CA TYR A 267 13.77 -6.95 10.87
C TYR A 267 14.05 -7.63 9.53
N THR A 268 13.46 -8.80 9.28
CA THR A 268 13.73 -9.61 8.09
C THR A 268 13.40 -8.89 6.79
N HIS A 269 12.27 -8.17 6.73
CA HIS A 269 11.88 -7.37 5.56
C HIS A 269 12.87 -6.25 5.23
N PHE A 270 13.49 -5.62 6.24
CA PHE A 270 14.57 -4.65 6.04
C PHE A 270 15.89 -5.33 5.61
N ALA A 271 16.19 -6.50 6.18
CA ALA A 271 17.36 -7.27 5.80
C ALA A 271 17.26 -7.74 4.34
N ASP A 272 16.07 -8.15 3.88
CA ASP A 272 15.84 -8.54 2.50
C ASP A 272 15.89 -7.34 1.54
N ALA A 273 15.36 -6.17 1.94
CA ALA A 273 15.54 -4.95 1.18
C ALA A 273 17.03 -4.60 0.99
N ASN A 274 17.84 -4.71 2.05
CA ASN A 274 19.30 -4.52 1.95
C ASN A 274 19.99 -5.57 1.06
N ARG A 275 19.59 -6.86 1.14
CA ARG A 275 20.11 -7.92 0.26
C ARG A 275 19.85 -7.61 -1.19
N LEU A 276 18.60 -7.24 -1.52
CA LEU A 276 18.20 -6.89 -2.87
C LEU A 276 18.93 -5.65 -3.37
N ARG A 277 19.08 -4.63 -2.54
CA ARG A 277 19.86 -3.44 -2.88
C ARG A 277 21.32 -3.80 -3.18
N ASN A 278 22.01 -4.48 -2.27
CA ASN A 278 23.42 -4.85 -2.44
C ASN A 278 23.64 -5.70 -3.70
N TRP A 279 22.74 -6.62 -3.98
CA TRP A 279 22.79 -7.45 -5.17
C TRP A 279 22.58 -6.63 -6.44
N LEU A 280 21.63 -5.70 -6.47
CA LEU A 280 21.37 -4.83 -7.62
C LEU A 280 22.51 -3.82 -7.88
N GLU A 281 23.19 -3.38 -6.81
CA GLU A 281 24.32 -2.43 -6.91
C GLU A 281 25.63 -3.11 -7.33
N SER A 282 25.92 -4.30 -6.86
CA SER A 282 27.24 -4.93 -6.96
C SER A 282 27.25 -6.35 -7.53
N GLY A 283 26.09 -6.98 -7.74
CA GLY A 283 25.97 -8.40 -8.08
C GLY A 283 26.34 -9.34 -6.93
N LYS A 284 26.72 -8.82 -5.75
CA LYS A 284 27.15 -9.62 -4.61
C LYS A 284 25.96 -10.28 -3.91
N ILE A 285 26.00 -11.62 -3.82
CA ILE A 285 25.00 -12.40 -3.08
C ILE A 285 25.31 -12.35 -1.59
N THR A 286 24.26 -12.07 -0.80
CA THR A 286 24.32 -12.10 0.66
C THR A 286 23.47 -13.27 1.18
N ALA A 287 24.07 -14.15 1.97
CA ALA A 287 23.41 -15.33 2.50
C ALA A 287 22.21 -14.97 3.39
N VAL A 288 21.16 -15.79 3.32
CA VAL A 288 20.01 -15.74 4.22
C VAL A 288 20.29 -16.63 5.44
N PRO A 289 20.02 -16.18 6.68
CA PRO A 289 20.19 -17.01 7.86
C PRO A 289 19.34 -18.30 7.78
N ALA A 290 19.93 -19.44 8.19
CA ALA A 290 19.26 -20.75 8.10
C ALA A 290 17.90 -20.80 8.82
N VAL A 291 17.79 -20.12 9.98
CA VAL A 291 16.51 -20.02 10.72
C VAL A 291 15.41 -19.35 9.91
N ALA A 292 15.73 -18.32 9.13
CA ALA A 292 14.75 -17.63 8.28
C ALA A 292 14.32 -18.49 7.10
N LEU A 293 15.24 -19.27 6.52
CA LEU A 293 14.92 -20.25 5.47
C LEU A 293 14.06 -21.41 5.98
N SER A 294 14.30 -21.88 7.19
CA SER A 294 13.50 -22.94 7.82
C SER A 294 12.04 -22.50 7.99
N TYR A 295 11.81 -21.27 8.48
CA TYR A 295 10.46 -20.72 8.60
C TYR A 295 9.76 -20.63 7.25
N LYS A 296 10.44 -20.10 6.23
CA LYS A 296 9.90 -19.99 4.87
C LYS A 296 9.46 -21.36 4.32
N LYS A 297 10.28 -22.40 4.53
CA LYS A 297 9.96 -23.78 4.14
C LYS A 297 8.74 -24.32 4.88
N GLN A 298 8.67 -24.14 6.20
CA GLN A 298 7.54 -24.59 7.02
C GLN A 298 6.23 -23.93 6.59
N LYS A 299 6.24 -22.62 6.34
CA LYS A 299 5.05 -21.91 5.90
C LYS A 299 4.59 -22.35 4.49
N ALA A 300 5.53 -22.59 3.57
CA ALA A 300 5.21 -23.12 2.26
C ALA A 300 4.62 -24.54 2.32
N LEU A 301 5.01 -25.36 3.28
CA LEU A 301 4.42 -26.69 3.51
C LEU A 301 3.03 -26.59 4.10
N SER A 302 2.80 -25.73 5.10
CA SER A 302 1.48 -25.54 5.72
C SER A 302 0.43 -24.97 4.75
N SER A 303 0.83 -24.12 3.81
CA SER A 303 -0.07 -23.57 2.79
C SER A 303 -0.44 -24.58 1.69
N ARG A 304 0.30 -25.68 1.56
CA ARG A 304 0.03 -26.77 0.62
C ARG A 304 -0.84 -27.90 1.19
N GLN A 305 -1.03 -27.94 2.52
CA GLN A 305 -1.96 -28.88 3.12
C GLN A 305 -3.40 -28.39 2.90
N PRO A 306 -4.30 -29.20 2.26
CA PRO A 306 -5.71 -28.85 2.19
C PRO A 306 -6.24 -28.71 3.63
N GLN A 307 -7.09 -27.72 3.87
CA GLN A 307 -7.93 -27.66 5.08
C GLN A 307 -8.91 -28.84 5.05
N SER A 308 -8.41 -30.03 5.32
CA SER A 308 -9.24 -31.20 5.57
C SER A 308 -9.38 -31.35 7.07
N MET A 309 -10.64 -31.38 7.52
CA MET A 309 -11.12 -31.73 8.85
C MET A 309 -11.12 -30.62 9.92
N ALA A 310 -12.07 -29.70 9.79
CA ALA A 310 -12.73 -29.10 10.93
C ALA A 310 -14.26 -29.21 10.73
N SER A 311 -14.76 -30.44 10.64
CA SER A 311 -16.18 -30.76 10.77
C SER A 311 -16.30 -32.27 11.06
N LEU A 312 -16.16 -32.62 12.32
CA LEU A 312 -16.66 -33.84 12.95
C LEU A 312 -16.20 -33.76 14.41
N ASP A 313 -17.03 -33.14 15.23
CA ASP A 313 -17.28 -33.51 16.65
C ASP A 313 -18.20 -32.44 17.25
N SER A 314 -19.49 -32.67 16.97
CA SER A 314 -20.59 -32.18 17.81
C SER A 314 -21.68 -33.28 17.80
N GLU A 315 -21.51 -34.26 18.65
CA GLU A 315 -22.64 -34.93 19.29
C GLU A 315 -22.75 -34.50 20.74
#